data_fa0b60c24f087edb3ceeb2a7fbb3b500
#
_entry.id   fa0b60c24f087edb3ceeb2a7fbb3b500
#
_cell.length_a   1.000
_cell.length_b   1.000
_cell.length_c   1.000
_cell.angle_alpha   90.00
_cell.angle_beta   90.00
_cell.angle_gamma   90.00
#
_symmetry.space_group_name_H-M   'P 1'
#
loop_
_entity.id
_entity.type
_entity.pdbx_description
1 polymer ?
#
loop_
_entity_poly.entity_id
_entity_poly.type
_entity_poly.pdbx_seq_one_letter_code
_entity_poly.pdbx_strand_id
1 'polypeptide(L)'
;MLSGKENLMNMYHHKKTEFVPSPFLDQKGFGVFDPIEKGDPAKGGYDAFGVRWIMPASAGGAPIPSPNEFVLTDITKWKTQVTIPDVDAIDWAARAERDTAPFDHSKLVFDYSNGNGVFERLGALMGMEEALIAMMEEPEAVNDLFTAISDFNIKYAQKVAQYYKVDTFTYFDDVATA
;
A
#
# COMPACT_ATOMS: atom_id res chain seq x y z
N MET A 1 -17.70 19.09 23.89
CA MET A 1 -18.00 17.94 23.01
C MET A 1 -16.82 17.82 22.06
N LEU A 2 -16.22 16.63 21.98
CA LEU A 2 -15.11 16.37 21.06
C LEU A 2 -15.59 16.47 19.62
N SER A 3 -14.71 16.92 18.72
CA SER A 3 -14.93 16.76 17.27
C SER A 3 -14.83 15.29 16.88
N GLY A 4 -15.32 14.93 15.68
CA GLY A 4 -15.17 13.57 15.15
C GLY A 4 -13.70 13.13 15.10
N LYS A 5 -12.82 14.00 14.60
CA LYS A 5 -11.37 13.77 14.58
C LYS A 5 -10.80 13.52 15.98
N GLU A 6 -11.06 14.38 16.95
CA GLU A 6 -10.56 14.23 18.31
C GLU A 6 -11.07 12.93 18.95
N ASN A 7 -12.35 12.61 18.74
CA ASN A 7 -12.97 11.42 19.28
C ASN A 7 -12.36 10.13 18.64
N LEU A 8 -12.13 10.13 17.33
CA LEU A 8 -11.48 9.03 16.62
C LEU A 8 -10.01 8.87 17.06
N MET A 9 -9.26 9.97 17.16
CA MET A 9 -7.88 9.94 17.66
C MET A 9 -7.80 9.47 19.11
N ASN A 10 -8.78 9.80 19.95
CA ASN A 10 -8.86 9.24 21.30
C ASN A 10 -9.02 7.71 21.28
N MET A 11 -9.83 7.17 20.38
CA MET A 11 -9.94 5.71 20.19
C MET A 11 -8.60 5.08 19.83
N TYR A 12 -7.88 5.64 18.84
CA TYR A 12 -6.58 5.13 18.43
C TYR A 12 -5.53 5.18 19.55
N HIS A 13 -5.64 6.17 20.45
CA HIS A 13 -4.77 6.30 21.61
C HIS A 13 -5.29 5.57 22.87
N HIS A 14 -6.33 4.73 22.76
CA HIS A 14 -6.97 4.04 23.89
C HIS A 14 -7.47 4.98 24.99
N LYS A 15 -7.87 6.21 24.62
CA LYS A 15 -8.45 7.21 25.52
C LYS A 15 -9.98 7.13 25.50
N LYS A 16 -10.61 7.77 26.49
CA LYS A 16 -12.07 7.86 26.57
C LYS A 16 -12.64 8.61 25.37
N THR A 17 -13.64 8.01 24.71
CA THR A 17 -14.45 8.63 23.66
C THR A 17 -15.77 9.14 24.23
N GLU A 18 -16.36 10.16 23.61
CA GLU A 18 -17.68 10.71 24.03
C GLU A 18 -18.84 10.03 23.30
N PHE A 19 -18.58 9.50 22.11
CA PHE A 19 -19.54 8.77 21.27
C PHE A 19 -18.82 7.66 20.50
N VAL A 20 -19.55 6.80 19.80
CA VAL A 20 -18.96 5.72 19.00
C VAL A 20 -18.16 6.34 17.85
N PRO A 21 -16.82 6.18 17.82
CA PRO A 21 -15.99 6.71 16.73
C PRO A 21 -16.26 5.96 15.42
N SER A 22 -16.20 6.68 14.31
CA SER A 22 -16.43 6.08 12.99
C SER A 22 -15.34 6.50 12.00
N PRO A 23 -14.41 5.60 11.63
CA PRO A 23 -13.44 5.88 10.56
C PRO A 23 -14.12 6.24 9.23
N PHE A 24 -15.32 5.72 8.97
CA PHE A 24 -16.06 6.04 7.74
C PHE A 24 -16.55 7.49 7.65
N LEU A 25 -16.75 8.16 8.80
CA LEU A 25 -17.26 9.53 8.87
C LEU A 25 -16.16 10.54 9.20
N ASP A 26 -15.21 10.16 10.03
CA ASP A 26 -14.26 11.06 10.68
C ASP A 26 -12.82 10.89 10.14
N GLN A 27 -12.62 10.02 9.13
CA GLN A 27 -11.33 9.77 8.51
C GLN A 27 -11.39 9.95 6.99
N LYS A 28 -10.31 10.45 6.41
CA LYS A 28 -10.05 10.43 4.97
C LYS A 28 -8.84 9.55 4.68
N GLY A 29 -9.09 8.46 3.96
CA GLY A 29 -8.05 7.56 3.48
C GLY A 29 -7.47 8.02 2.15
N PHE A 30 -6.14 7.87 2.02
CA PHE A 30 -5.36 8.08 0.81
C PHE A 30 -4.56 6.81 0.51
N GLY A 31 -4.12 6.63 -0.71
CA GLY A 31 -3.12 5.62 -1.09
C GLY A 31 -3.63 4.20 -1.33
N VAL A 32 -4.85 3.83 -0.93
CA VAL A 32 -5.39 2.44 -1.05
C VAL A 32 -5.31 1.90 -2.48
N PHE A 33 -5.49 2.77 -3.47
CA PHE A 33 -5.42 2.44 -4.88
C PHE A 33 -4.39 3.33 -5.59
N ASP A 34 -3.20 3.41 -5.01
CA ASP A 34 -2.11 4.16 -5.60
C ASP A 34 -1.64 3.48 -6.90
N PRO A 35 -1.52 4.20 -8.02
CA PRO A 35 -0.95 3.66 -9.25
C PRO A 35 0.47 3.08 -9.12
N ILE A 36 1.21 3.51 -8.08
CA ILE A 36 2.51 2.92 -7.76
C ILE A 36 2.35 1.49 -7.24
N GLU A 37 1.27 1.23 -6.51
CA GLU A 37 1.05 -0.02 -5.79
C GLU A 37 0.15 -1.01 -6.52
N LYS A 38 -0.87 -0.53 -7.23
CA LYS A 38 -1.92 -1.41 -7.81
C LYS A 38 -2.44 -0.97 -9.19
N GLY A 39 -1.78 -0.05 -9.87
CA GLY A 39 -2.27 0.49 -11.13
C GLY A 39 -3.52 1.38 -10.96
N ASP A 40 -4.23 1.66 -12.07
CA ASP A 40 -5.43 2.51 -12.05
C ASP A 40 -6.61 1.78 -11.37
N PRO A 41 -7.22 2.37 -10.33
CA PRO A 41 -8.30 1.71 -9.57
C PRO A 41 -9.58 1.47 -10.38
N ALA A 42 -9.75 2.11 -11.52
CA ALA A 42 -10.95 1.96 -12.37
C ALA A 42 -10.73 1.01 -13.55
N LYS A 43 -9.49 0.81 -13.97
CA LYS A 43 -9.16 0.12 -15.23
C LYS A 43 -8.15 -1.02 -15.04
N GLY A 44 -7.50 -1.11 -13.89
CA GLY A 44 -6.31 -1.93 -13.73
C GLY A 44 -5.12 -1.32 -14.49
N GLY A 45 -4.27 -2.15 -15.08
CA GLY A 45 -3.07 -1.72 -15.78
C GLY A 45 -1.81 -2.06 -14.99
N TYR A 46 -0.69 -1.48 -15.37
CA TYR A 46 0.58 -1.77 -14.72
C TYR A 46 0.85 -0.82 -13.55
N ASP A 47 1.32 -1.37 -12.44
CA ASP A 47 1.87 -0.57 -11.35
C ASP A 47 3.34 -0.18 -11.62
N ALA A 48 3.95 0.55 -10.70
CA ALA A 48 5.32 1.02 -10.86
C ALA A 48 6.38 -0.11 -10.76
N PHE A 49 6.02 -1.28 -10.22
CA PHE A 49 6.86 -2.47 -10.21
C PHE A 49 6.73 -3.30 -11.49
N GLY A 50 5.84 -2.90 -12.42
CA GLY A 50 5.55 -3.61 -13.66
C GLY A 50 4.53 -4.73 -13.51
N VAL A 51 3.90 -4.90 -12.36
CA VAL A 51 2.83 -5.88 -12.16
C VAL A 51 1.58 -5.42 -12.88
N ARG A 52 0.99 -6.31 -13.66
CA ARG A 52 -0.30 -6.05 -14.31
C ARG A 52 -1.44 -6.38 -13.36
N TRP A 53 -2.29 -5.39 -13.13
CA TRP A 53 -3.51 -5.51 -12.33
C TRP A 53 -4.73 -5.58 -13.23
N ILE A 54 -5.67 -6.45 -12.88
CA ILE A 54 -6.96 -6.60 -13.57
C ILE A 54 -8.11 -6.42 -12.57
N MET A 55 -9.29 -6.08 -13.07
CA MET A 55 -10.49 -5.82 -12.28
C MET A 55 -11.61 -6.82 -12.69
N PRO A 56 -11.48 -8.12 -12.38
CA PRO A 56 -12.48 -9.08 -12.78
C PRO A 56 -13.75 -8.93 -11.94
N ALA A 57 -14.91 -9.11 -12.57
CA ALA A 57 -16.20 -9.05 -11.88
C ALA A 57 -16.30 -10.07 -10.71
N SER A 58 -15.61 -11.21 -10.85
CA SER A 58 -15.53 -12.26 -9.82
C SER A 58 -14.82 -11.81 -8.54
N ALA A 59 -13.97 -10.77 -8.61
CA ALA A 59 -13.29 -10.19 -7.44
C ALA A 59 -14.08 -9.01 -6.80
N GLY A 60 -15.37 -8.86 -7.14
CA GLY A 60 -16.19 -7.78 -6.59
C GLY A 60 -15.72 -6.38 -6.94
N GLY A 61 -14.92 -6.22 -8.01
CA GLY A 61 -14.32 -4.96 -8.42
C GLY A 61 -13.01 -4.63 -7.69
N ALA A 62 -12.43 -5.54 -6.92
CA ALA A 62 -11.10 -5.36 -6.35
C ALA A 62 -10.02 -5.62 -7.40
N PRO A 63 -8.92 -4.83 -7.42
CA PRO A 63 -7.77 -5.12 -8.27
C PRO A 63 -7.05 -6.37 -7.77
N ILE A 64 -6.74 -7.27 -8.71
CA ILE A 64 -5.91 -8.44 -8.44
C ILE A 64 -4.77 -8.51 -9.47
N PRO A 65 -3.60 -9.07 -9.11
CA PRO A 65 -2.55 -9.33 -10.11
C PRO A 65 -3.08 -10.23 -11.22
N SER A 66 -2.65 -9.98 -12.46
CA SER A 66 -3.01 -10.82 -13.60
C SER A 66 -2.47 -12.25 -13.40
N PRO A 67 -3.30 -13.29 -13.46
CA PRO A 67 -2.86 -14.65 -13.14
C PRO A 67 -1.93 -15.28 -14.19
N ASN A 68 -1.74 -14.62 -15.33
CA ASN A 68 -0.97 -15.16 -16.45
C ASN A 68 0.24 -14.28 -16.85
N GLU A 69 0.51 -13.21 -16.10
CA GLU A 69 1.57 -12.27 -16.42
C GLU A 69 2.35 -11.92 -15.16
N PHE A 70 3.46 -12.60 -14.93
CA PHE A 70 4.32 -12.35 -13.79
C PHE A 70 5.60 -11.63 -14.21
N VAL A 71 6.03 -10.67 -13.39
CA VAL A 71 7.28 -9.93 -13.57
C VAL A 71 8.47 -10.79 -13.21
N LEU A 72 8.32 -11.56 -12.13
CA LEU A 72 9.37 -12.39 -11.56
C LEU A 72 9.06 -13.87 -11.81
N THR A 73 9.92 -14.55 -12.55
CA THR A 73 9.77 -15.97 -12.90
C THR A 73 10.81 -16.88 -12.24
N ASP A 74 11.85 -16.29 -11.64
CA ASP A 74 12.92 -16.99 -10.94
C ASP A 74 13.44 -16.03 -9.84
N ILE A 75 13.17 -16.36 -8.59
CA ILE A 75 13.51 -15.51 -7.43
C ILE A 75 15.01 -15.21 -7.36
N THR A 76 15.87 -16.13 -7.79
CA THR A 76 17.31 -15.92 -7.78
C THR A 76 17.78 -14.83 -8.75
N LYS A 77 16.90 -14.47 -9.72
CA LYS A 77 17.13 -13.43 -10.74
C LYS A 77 16.40 -12.11 -10.46
N TRP A 78 15.84 -11.93 -9.26
CA TRP A 78 15.02 -10.77 -8.97
C TRP A 78 15.71 -9.43 -9.29
N LYS A 79 17.03 -9.32 -9.08
CA LYS A 79 17.80 -8.09 -9.36
C LYS A 79 17.79 -7.65 -10.82
N THR A 80 17.51 -8.59 -11.74
CA THR A 80 17.45 -8.32 -13.18
C THR A 80 16.03 -8.31 -13.74
N GLN A 81 15.08 -8.90 -13.04
CA GLN A 81 13.69 -9.00 -13.46
C GLN A 81 12.79 -7.96 -12.81
N VAL A 82 13.09 -7.55 -11.58
CA VAL A 82 12.26 -6.59 -10.82
C VAL A 82 12.92 -5.21 -10.84
N THR A 83 12.13 -4.19 -11.16
CA THR A 83 12.54 -2.79 -11.01
C THR A 83 11.89 -2.22 -9.76
N ILE A 84 12.71 -1.83 -8.77
CA ILE A 84 12.21 -1.09 -7.59
C ILE A 84 12.00 0.37 -8.02
N PRO A 85 10.79 0.94 -7.83
CA PRO A 85 10.51 2.31 -8.25
C PRO A 85 11.35 3.34 -7.51
N ASP A 86 11.72 4.40 -8.20
CA ASP A 86 12.41 5.53 -7.56
C ASP A 86 11.42 6.47 -6.87
N VAL A 87 11.38 6.41 -5.56
CA VAL A 87 10.52 7.24 -4.71
C VAL A 87 10.85 8.74 -4.86
N ASP A 88 12.10 9.09 -5.13
CA ASP A 88 12.54 10.47 -5.26
C ASP A 88 12.16 11.10 -6.61
N ALA A 89 11.83 10.30 -7.61
CA ALA A 89 11.34 10.78 -8.91
C ALA A 89 9.88 11.30 -8.88
N ILE A 90 9.17 11.13 -7.77
CA ILE A 90 7.76 11.52 -7.62
C ILE A 90 7.68 12.98 -7.13
N ASP A 91 6.85 13.79 -7.80
CA ASP A 91 6.49 15.13 -7.28
C ASP A 91 5.49 15.01 -6.13
N TRP A 92 6.02 14.71 -4.95
CA TRP A 92 5.24 14.52 -3.73
C TRP A 92 4.46 15.76 -3.30
N ALA A 93 5.00 16.95 -3.55
CA ALA A 93 4.36 18.20 -3.17
C ALA A 93 3.08 18.42 -3.99
N ALA A 94 3.19 18.34 -5.31
CA ALA A 94 2.03 18.50 -6.20
C ALA A 94 1.01 17.37 -5.99
N ARG A 95 1.47 16.15 -5.73
CA ARG A 95 0.62 15.01 -5.46
C ARG A 95 -0.19 15.19 -4.17
N ALA A 96 0.49 15.48 -3.06
CA ALA A 96 -0.15 15.67 -1.77
C ALA A 96 -1.14 16.83 -1.81
N GLU A 97 -0.79 17.97 -2.42
CA GLU A 97 -1.68 19.11 -2.59
C GLU A 97 -2.95 18.72 -3.36
N ARG A 98 -2.82 18.06 -4.50
CA ARG A 98 -3.97 17.59 -5.30
C ARG A 98 -4.90 16.69 -4.50
N ASP A 99 -4.34 15.75 -3.74
CA ASP A 99 -5.11 14.71 -3.05
C ASP A 99 -5.74 15.24 -1.75
N THR A 100 -5.09 16.18 -1.05
CA THR A 100 -5.55 16.66 0.26
C THR A 100 -6.34 17.96 0.21
N ALA A 101 -6.13 18.83 -0.79
CA ALA A 101 -6.77 20.14 -0.89
C ALA A 101 -8.32 20.14 -0.77
N PRO A 102 -9.04 19.09 -1.23
CA PRO A 102 -10.51 19.05 -1.07
C PRO A 102 -10.99 18.80 0.38
N PHE A 103 -10.10 18.44 1.30
CA PHE A 103 -10.45 17.96 2.63
C PHE A 103 -9.90 18.85 3.75
N ASP A 104 -10.72 19.05 4.79
CA ASP A 104 -10.36 19.85 5.97
C ASP A 104 -9.66 18.95 7.00
N HIS A 105 -8.33 19.02 7.06
CA HIS A 105 -7.53 18.25 8.02
C HIS A 105 -7.83 18.59 9.49
N SER A 106 -8.41 19.76 9.78
CA SER A 106 -8.81 20.08 11.14
C SER A 106 -10.02 19.27 11.63
N LYS A 107 -10.80 18.69 10.70
CA LYS A 107 -12.02 17.94 11.00
C LYS A 107 -11.88 16.44 10.79
N LEU A 108 -10.98 16.00 9.91
CA LEU A 108 -10.80 14.62 9.52
C LEU A 108 -9.44 14.09 9.93
N VAL A 109 -9.38 12.86 10.38
CA VAL A 109 -8.13 12.09 10.49
C VAL A 109 -7.65 11.79 9.08
N PHE A 110 -6.42 12.16 8.76
CA PHE A 110 -5.80 11.78 7.49
C PHE A 110 -5.04 10.47 7.70
N ASP A 111 -5.48 9.44 6.99
CA ASP A 111 -4.83 8.13 6.94
C ASP A 111 -4.21 7.90 5.56
N TYR A 112 -3.02 7.37 5.52
CA TYR A 112 -2.44 6.89 4.28
C TYR A 112 -2.22 5.39 4.36
N SER A 113 -2.73 4.68 3.37
CA SER A 113 -2.63 3.23 3.31
C SER A 113 -1.63 2.81 2.23
N ASN A 114 -0.60 2.06 2.61
CA ASN A 114 0.21 1.29 1.68
C ASN A 114 -0.53 -0.03 1.38
N GLY A 115 -0.81 -0.27 0.11
CA GLY A 115 -1.67 -1.36 -0.33
C GLY A 115 -0.98 -2.70 -0.55
N ASN A 116 0.38 -2.77 -0.50
CA ASN A 116 1.12 -4.02 -0.66
C ASN A 116 2.33 -4.05 0.27
N GLY A 117 2.26 -4.91 1.27
CA GLY A 117 3.42 -5.26 2.08
C GLY A 117 4.42 -6.15 1.34
N VAL A 118 5.46 -6.60 2.02
CA VAL A 118 6.54 -7.38 1.38
C VAL A 118 6.05 -8.73 0.86
N PHE A 119 5.17 -9.41 1.61
CA PHE A 119 4.63 -10.70 1.24
C PHE A 119 3.62 -10.57 0.09
N GLU A 120 2.65 -9.65 0.20
CA GLU A 120 1.71 -9.39 -0.89
C GLU A 120 2.43 -8.95 -2.17
N ARG A 121 3.49 -8.14 -2.06
CA ARG A 121 4.29 -7.72 -3.21
C ARG A 121 5.00 -8.90 -3.88
N LEU A 122 5.56 -9.84 -3.11
CA LEU A 122 6.15 -11.06 -3.67
C LEU A 122 5.11 -11.87 -4.44
N GLY A 123 3.93 -12.10 -3.84
CA GLY A 123 2.83 -12.79 -4.50
C GLY A 123 2.34 -12.08 -5.77
N ALA A 124 2.33 -10.74 -5.79
CA ALA A 124 1.97 -9.97 -6.97
C ALA A 124 3.02 -10.07 -8.08
N LEU A 125 4.31 -10.16 -7.73
CA LEU A 125 5.41 -10.25 -8.70
C LEU A 125 5.51 -11.61 -9.37
N MET A 126 5.30 -12.72 -8.64
CA MET A 126 5.58 -14.05 -9.18
C MET A 126 4.44 -15.07 -9.04
N GLY A 127 3.28 -14.67 -8.52
CA GLY A 127 2.17 -15.55 -8.20
C GLY A 127 2.31 -16.16 -6.80
N MET A 128 1.17 -16.42 -6.15
CA MET A 128 1.17 -16.85 -4.75
C MET A 128 1.80 -18.24 -4.56
N GLU A 129 1.53 -19.19 -5.45
CA GLU A 129 2.08 -20.54 -5.39
C GLU A 129 3.61 -20.52 -5.48
N GLU A 130 4.16 -19.89 -6.51
CA GLU A 130 5.61 -19.76 -6.71
C GLU A 130 6.28 -18.94 -5.60
N ALA A 131 5.60 -17.92 -5.07
CA ALA A 131 6.09 -17.15 -3.94
C ALA A 131 6.27 -18.01 -2.69
N LEU A 132 5.30 -18.87 -2.37
CA LEU A 132 5.38 -19.78 -1.22
C LEU A 132 6.47 -20.85 -1.42
N ILE A 133 6.62 -21.38 -2.62
CA ILE A 133 7.69 -22.34 -2.97
C ILE A 133 9.05 -21.63 -2.81
N ALA A 134 9.21 -20.43 -3.37
CA ALA A 134 10.45 -19.65 -3.26
C ALA A 134 10.84 -19.37 -1.81
N MET A 135 9.88 -19.06 -0.94
CA MET A 135 10.15 -18.86 0.49
C MET A 135 10.71 -20.09 1.19
N MET A 136 10.39 -21.30 0.70
CA MET A 136 10.88 -22.56 1.25
C MET A 136 12.21 -23.01 0.62
N GLU A 137 12.37 -22.82 -0.68
CA GLU A 137 13.49 -23.35 -1.44
C GLU A 137 14.66 -22.36 -1.55
N GLU A 138 14.35 -21.04 -1.64
CA GLU A 138 15.33 -19.97 -1.87
C GLU A 138 15.19 -18.82 -0.85
N PRO A 139 15.17 -19.10 0.48
CA PRO A 139 14.87 -18.12 1.51
C PRO A 139 15.84 -16.94 1.54
N GLU A 140 17.10 -17.14 1.13
CA GLU A 140 18.09 -16.07 1.08
C GLU A 140 17.77 -15.05 -0.03
N ALA A 141 17.36 -15.53 -1.22
CA ALA A 141 16.97 -14.67 -2.34
C ALA A 141 15.68 -13.91 -2.04
N VAL A 142 14.71 -14.58 -1.39
CA VAL A 142 13.46 -13.93 -0.93
C VAL A 142 13.77 -12.84 0.09
N ASN A 143 14.61 -13.11 1.09
CA ASN A 143 14.98 -12.12 2.11
C ASN A 143 15.71 -10.90 1.51
N ASP A 144 16.55 -11.13 0.51
CA ASP A 144 17.25 -10.05 -0.22
C ASP A 144 16.24 -9.16 -0.98
N LEU A 145 15.26 -9.74 -1.66
CA LEU A 145 14.16 -8.99 -2.29
C LEU A 145 13.28 -8.27 -1.26
N PHE A 146 12.92 -8.94 -0.14
CA PHE A 146 12.15 -8.33 0.94
C PHE A 146 12.85 -7.12 1.53
N THR A 147 14.18 -7.18 1.66
CA THR A 147 14.99 -6.04 2.12
C THR A 147 14.86 -4.87 1.15
N ALA A 148 14.98 -5.10 -0.16
CA ALA A 148 14.85 -4.05 -1.16
C ALA A 148 13.43 -3.42 -1.20
N ILE A 149 12.38 -4.25 -1.06
CA ILE A 149 10.99 -3.76 -0.98
C ILE A 149 10.77 -2.99 0.33
N SER A 150 11.35 -3.46 1.45
CA SER A 150 11.25 -2.75 2.73
C SER A 150 11.92 -1.39 2.68
N ASP A 151 13.09 -1.28 2.07
CA ASP A 151 13.79 0.00 1.88
C ASP A 151 12.96 0.97 1.02
N PHE A 152 12.32 0.47 -0.03
CA PHE A 152 11.36 1.25 -0.81
C PHE A 152 10.18 1.72 0.06
N ASN A 153 9.53 0.81 0.80
CA ASN A 153 8.37 1.12 1.64
C ASN A 153 8.72 2.12 2.76
N ILE A 154 9.91 2.03 3.35
CA ILE A 154 10.38 2.99 4.35
C ILE A 154 10.54 4.39 3.74
N LYS A 155 11.20 4.51 2.59
CA LYS A 155 11.34 5.80 1.89
C LYS A 155 9.98 6.36 1.47
N TYR A 156 9.11 5.50 0.96
CA TYR A 156 7.75 5.87 0.58
C TYR A 156 6.97 6.42 1.77
N ALA A 157 6.94 5.72 2.91
CA ALA A 157 6.28 6.17 4.13
C ALA A 157 6.86 7.50 4.65
N GLN A 158 8.18 7.69 4.57
CA GLN A 158 8.83 8.97 4.94
C GLN A 158 8.34 10.14 4.08
N LYS A 159 8.22 9.94 2.75
CA LYS A 159 7.67 10.96 1.84
C LYS A 159 6.20 11.25 2.13
N VAL A 160 5.40 10.21 2.36
CA VAL A 160 4.00 10.38 2.76
C VAL A 160 3.89 11.19 4.04
N ALA A 161 4.63 10.83 5.09
CA ALA A 161 4.61 11.56 6.36
C ALA A 161 5.02 13.04 6.18
N GLN A 162 6.01 13.31 5.35
CA GLN A 162 6.51 14.65 5.08
C GLN A 162 5.49 15.53 4.36
N TYR A 163 4.84 15.00 3.32
CA TYR A 163 4.03 15.81 2.39
C TYR A 163 2.54 15.76 2.68
N TYR A 164 1.98 14.60 3.05
CA TYR A 164 0.55 14.46 3.36
C TYR A 164 0.19 14.89 4.78
N LYS A 165 1.18 14.98 5.69
CA LYS A 165 0.96 15.31 7.11
C LYS A 165 -0.09 14.43 7.76
N VAL A 166 -0.02 13.12 7.49
CA VAL A 166 -1.00 12.14 7.97
C VAL A 166 -0.98 12.00 9.50
N ASP A 167 -2.15 11.70 10.07
CA ASP A 167 -2.31 11.37 11.49
C ASP A 167 -2.05 9.88 11.74
N THR A 168 -2.35 9.01 10.74
CA THR A 168 -2.18 7.56 10.80
C THR A 168 -1.61 7.03 9.49
N PHE A 169 -0.91 5.89 9.58
CA PHE A 169 -0.40 5.17 8.42
C PHE A 169 -0.79 3.70 8.55
N THR A 170 -1.50 3.19 7.55
CA THR A 170 -1.95 1.79 7.50
C THR A 170 -1.06 1.02 6.51
N TYR A 171 -0.48 -0.07 6.98
CA TYR A 171 0.34 -0.97 6.18
C TYR A 171 -0.37 -2.31 6.05
N PHE A 172 -0.74 -2.69 4.82
CA PHE A 172 -1.38 -3.95 4.52
C PHE A 172 -0.35 -5.00 4.13
N ASP A 173 -0.38 -6.13 4.82
CA ASP A 173 0.36 -7.32 4.41
C ASP A 173 -0.30 -8.58 5.02
N ASP A 174 -0.52 -9.60 4.21
CA ASP A 174 -1.21 -10.84 4.60
C ASP A 174 -0.23 -11.88 5.18
N VAL A 175 0.58 -11.46 6.16
CA VAL A 175 1.63 -12.31 6.77
C VAL A 175 1.09 -13.32 7.79
N ALA A 176 -0.19 -13.25 8.15
CA ALA A 176 -0.82 -14.14 9.14
C ALA A 176 -2.27 -14.40 8.76
N THR A 177 -2.50 -15.31 7.84
CA THR A 177 -3.82 -15.88 7.56
C THR A 177 -4.02 -17.16 8.36
N ALA A 178 -5.21 -17.29 8.97
CA ALA A 178 -5.59 -18.53 9.67
C ALA A 178 -6.00 -19.61 8.68
#